data_08254a16f12ea9e78815869743140b76
#
_entry.id   08254a16f12ea9e78815869743140b76
#
_cell.length_a   1.000
_cell.length_b   1.000
_cell.length_c   1.000
_cell.angle_alpha   90.00
_cell.angle_beta   90.00
_cell.angle_gamma   90.00
#
_symmetry.space_group_name_H-M   'P 1'
#
loop_
_entity.id
_entity.type
_entity.pdbx_description
1 polymer ?
#
loop_
_entity_poly.entity_id
_entity_poly.type
_entity_poly.pdbx_seq_one_letter_code
_entity_poly.pdbx_strand_id
1 'polypeptide(L)'
;MKICIYCSSSATIDQSYFVATEKLARILVKENVEIVFGGGAIGLMGKLADTVIETGGKIKGIMPKFMNEVEWAHKEVSDFEFTQTMHERKAKFLEGIDGLIALPGGSGTLEELLEAITLKRLGKFTKPIIILNTNKFYDPLNEILTGMVAENFMDKRHLKMWTFVDDPEQVLDAIKNAEPWDENAITFATNR
;
A
#
# COMPACT_ATOMS: atom_id res chain seq x y z
N MET A 1 -14.06 -7.36 -1.08
CA MET A 1 -13.02 -6.42 -1.53
C MET A 1 -11.68 -6.89 -0.99
N LYS A 2 -10.62 -6.82 -1.77
CA LYS A 2 -9.28 -7.26 -1.41
C LYS A 2 -8.30 -6.09 -1.56
N ILE A 3 -7.58 -5.75 -0.50
CA ILE A 3 -6.70 -4.57 -0.45
C ILE A 3 -5.28 -4.98 -0.10
N CYS A 4 -4.30 -4.50 -0.87
CA CYS A 4 -2.90 -4.61 -0.49
C CYS A 4 -2.48 -3.42 0.38
N ILE A 5 -1.69 -3.69 1.43
CA ILE A 5 -1.20 -2.65 2.36
C ILE A 5 0.32 -2.73 2.44
N TYR A 6 0.98 -1.64 2.04
CA TYR A 6 2.42 -1.42 2.24
C TYR A 6 2.65 -0.65 3.52
N CYS A 7 3.55 -1.08 4.38
CA CYS A 7 3.84 -0.43 5.65
C CYS A 7 5.21 -0.81 6.21
N SER A 8 5.63 -0.10 7.25
CA SER A 8 6.93 -0.26 7.89
C SER A 8 7.05 -1.56 8.69
N SER A 9 8.26 -2.17 8.68
CA SER A 9 8.69 -3.21 9.61
C SER A 9 9.45 -2.67 10.85
N SER A 10 9.57 -1.34 11.01
CA SER A 10 10.28 -0.75 12.15
C SER A 10 9.41 -0.70 13.40
N ALA A 11 9.96 -1.17 14.54
CA ALA A 11 9.30 -1.13 15.85
C ALA A 11 9.58 0.16 16.64
N THR A 12 10.57 0.97 16.23
CA THR A 12 11.06 2.14 16.98
C THR A 12 10.51 3.47 16.45
N ILE A 13 9.32 3.45 15.86
CA ILE A 13 8.62 4.63 15.35
C ILE A 13 7.62 5.16 16.38
N ASP A 14 7.11 6.39 16.14
CA ASP A 14 6.14 7.02 17.03
C ASP A 14 4.86 6.18 17.17
N GLN A 15 4.30 6.16 18.38
CA GLN A 15 3.12 5.37 18.73
C GLN A 15 1.87 5.74 17.90
N SER A 16 1.75 6.97 17.45
CA SER A 16 0.63 7.43 16.63
C SER A 16 0.48 6.65 15.32
N TYR A 17 1.59 6.18 14.73
CA TYR A 17 1.54 5.33 13.53
C TYR A 17 0.92 3.96 13.82
N PHE A 18 1.21 3.37 14.99
CA PHE A 18 0.59 2.12 15.42
C PHE A 18 -0.91 2.30 15.68
N VAL A 19 -1.30 3.40 16.32
CA VAL A 19 -2.72 3.73 16.58
C VAL A 19 -3.48 3.89 15.26
N ALA A 20 -2.93 4.62 14.29
CA ALA A 20 -3.54 4.78 12.97
C ALA A 20 -3.67 3.46 12.22
N THR A 21 -2.64 2.59 12.30
CA THR A 21 -2.65 1.26 11.68
C THR A 21 -3.72 0.36 12.30
N GLU A 22 -3.81 0.32 13.63
CA GLU A 22 -4.84 -0.44 14.34
C GLU A 22 -6.24 0.03 13.96
N LYS A 23 -6.47 1.34 13.94
CA LYS A 23 -7.76 1.93 13.57
C LYS A 23 -8.15 1.57 12.13
N LEU A 24 -7.22 1.66 11.18
CA LEU A 24 -7.43 1.24 9.81
C LEU A 24 -7.78 -0.23 9.72
N ALA A 25 -7.02 -1.11 10.39
CA ALA A 25 -7.27 -2.55 10.40
C ALA A 25 -8.68 -2.89 10.87
N ARG A 26 -9.12 -2.30 11.99
CA ARG A 26 -10.48 -2.49 12.54
C ARG A 26 -11.56 -2.03 11.56
N ILE A 27 -11.37 -0.90 10.89
CA ILE A 27 -12.30 -0.39 9.87
C ILE A 27 -12.40 -1.38 8.70
N LEU A 28 -11.26 -1.85 8.18
CA LEU A 28 -11.22 -2.78 7.06
C LEU A 28 -11.89 -4.13 7.40
N VAL A 29 -11.62 -4.67 8.58
CA VAL A 29 -12.25 -5.93 9.03
C VAL A 29 -13.77 -5.77 9.19
N LYS A 30 -14.25 -4.67 9.77
CA LYS A 30 -15.68 -4.38 9.90
C LYS A 30 -16.41 -4.38 8.55
N GLU A 31 -15.74 -3.94 7.50
CA GLU A 31 -16.26 -3.89 6.12
C GLU A 31 -15.96 -5.18 5.33
N ASN A 32 -15.53 -6.25 6.00
CA ASN A 32 -15.19 -7.55 5.39
C ASN A 32 -14.16 -7.45 4.27
N VAL A 33 -13.16 -6.58 4.42
CA VAL A 33 -12.04 -6.46 3.48
C VAL A 33 -11.00 -7.54 3.76
N GLU A 34 -10.60 -8.26 2.72
CA GLU A 34 -9.44 -9.16 2.75
C GLU A 34 -8.15 -8.33 2.56
N ILE A 35 -7.17 -8.55 3.43
CA ILE A 35 -5.93 -7.79 3.42
C ILE A 35 -4.78 -8.64 2.88
N VAL A 36 -3.97 -8.05 2.01
CA VAL A 36 -2.68 -8.59 1.55
C VAL A 36 -1.57 -7.67 2.07
N PHE A 37 -0.49 -8.25 2.60
CA PHE A 37 0.62 -7.47 3.14
C PHE A 37 1.96 -8.19 3.03
N GLY A 38 3.05 -7.55 3.48
CA GLY A 38 4.42 -8.06 3.36
C GLY A 38 4.76 -9.27 4.24
N GLY A 39 3.87 -9.68 5.15
CA GLY A 39 4.04 -10.89 5.96
C GLY A 39 4.90 -10.73 7.22
N GLY A 40 5.50 -9.56 7.49
CA GLY A 40 6.37 -9.33 8.65
C GLY A 40 5.62 -9.27 9.98
N ALA A 41 6.28 -9.71 11.07
CA ALA A 41 5.72 -9.72 12.42
C ALA A 41 6.06 -8.45 13.25
N ILE A 42 6.84 -7.52 12.68
CA ILE A 42 7.37 -6.37 13.42
C ILE A 42 6.85 -5.06 12.83
N GLY A 43 6.80 -4.01 13.65
CA GLY A 43 6.39 -2.68 13.24
C GLY A 43 4.91 -2.59 12.88
N LEU A 44 4.60 -1.79 11.85
CA LEU A 44 3.21 -1.63 11.40
C LEU A 44 2.68 -2.90 10.74
N MET A 45 3.53 -3.74 10.13
CA MET A 45 3.12 -5.04 9.59
C MET A 45 2.61 -5.95 10.70
N GLY A 46 3.37 -6.09 11.80
CA GLY A 46 2.93 -6.86 12.97
C GLY A 46 1.62 -6.33 13.55
N LYS A 47 1.56 -5.01 13.80
CA LYS A 47 0.34 -4.36 14.34
C LYS A 47 -0.88 -4.58 13.46
N LEU A 48 -0.70 -4.48 12.13
CA LEU A 48 -1.77 -4.75 11.17
C LEU A 48 -2.27 -6.19 11.29
N ALA A 49 -1.34 -7.15 11.25
CA ALA A 49 -1.68 -8.57 11.29
C ALA A 49 -2.35 -8.97 12.62
N ASP A 50 -1.76 -8.56 13.76
CA ASP A 50 -2.33 -8.78 15.09
C ASP A 50 -3.78 -8.28 15.16
N THR A 51 -4.00 -7.03 14.77
CA THR A 51 -5.34 -6.42 14.85
C THR A 51 -6.35 -7.14 13.94
N VAL A 52 -5.95 -7.52 12.72
CA VAL A 52 -6.84 -8.23 11.80
C VAL A 52 -7.22 -9.61 12.35
N ILE A 53 -6.25 -10.34 12.90
CA ILE A 53 -6.48 -11.68 13.50
C ILE A 53 -7.35 -11.55 14.75
N GLU A 54 -7.02 -10.65 15.68
CA GLU A 54 -7.79 -10.40 16.91
C GLU A 54 -9.27 -10.04 16.63
N THR A 55 -9.52 -9.37 15.51
CA THR A 55 -10.89 -8.96 15.12
C THR A 55 -11.58 -9.93 14.17
N GLY A 56 -10.96 -11.10 13.88
CA GLY A 56 -11.54 -12.15 13.06
C GLY A 56 -11.56 -11.85 11.57
N GLY A 57 -10.67 -10.96 11.10
CA GLY A 57 -10.52 -10.60 9.70
C GLY A 57 -9.69 -11.62 8.90
N LYS A 58 -9.56 -11.36 7.59
CA LYS A 58 -8.76 -12.18 6.67
C LYS A 58 -7.52 -11.42 6.25
N ILE A 59 -6.36 -12.03 6.45
CA ILE A 59 -5.07 -11.47 6.06
C ILE A 59 -4.18 -12.52 5.40
N LYS A 60 -3.52 -12.14 4.29
CA LYS A 60 -2.57 -12.97 3.55
C LYS A 60 -1.20 -12.30 3.51
N GLY A 61 -0.17 -13.02 3.93
CA GLY A 61 1.23 -12.60 3.81
C GLY A 61 1.84 -13.02 2.47
N ILE A 62 2.64 -12.15 1.85
CA ILE A 62 3.45 -12.50 0.66
C ILE A 62 4.90 -12.14 0.95
N MET A 63 5.77 -13.17 0.97
CA MET A 63 7.16 -13.02 1.37
C MET A 63 8.09 -13.86 0.50
N PRO A 64 9.26 -13.35 0.08
CA PRO A 64 10.28 -14.19 -0.53
C PRO A 64 10.83 -15.20 0.47
N LYS A 65 11.15 -16.39 0.01
CA LYS A 65 11.68 -17.46 0.88
C LYS A 65 12.92 -17.02 1.66
N PHE A 66 13.84 -16.29 1.02
CA PHE A 66 15.07 -15.85 1.67
C PHE A 66 14.83 -14.81 2.79
N MET A 67 13.75 -14.02 2.71
CA MET A 67 13.39 -13.05 3.75
C MET A 67 12.78 -13.71 4.99
N ASN A 68 12.23 -14.90 4.86
CA ASN A 68 11.72 -15.63 6.01
C ASN A 68 12.82 -16.00 7.03
N GLU A 69 14.08 -16.03 6.58
CA GLU A 69 15.24 -16.27 7.44
C GLU A 69 15.71 -14.98 8.15
N VAL A 70 15.38 -13.80 7.61
CA VAL A 70 15.82 -12.48 8.08
C VAL A 70 14.68 -11.67 8.68
N GLU A 71 13.55 -11.58 8.00
CA GLU A 71 12.31 -10.99 8.51
C GLU A 71 11.42 -12.13 9.01
N TRP A 72 11.13 -12.11 10.26
CA TRP A 72 10.35 -13.12 10.93
C TRP A 72 8.90 -13.04 10.45
N ALA A 73 8.50 -13.99 9.64
CA ALA A 73 7.11 -14.12 9.21
C ALA A 73 6.19 -14.16 10.43
N HIS A 74 5.04 -13.52 10.31
CA HIS A 74 4.06 -13.46 11.39
C HIS A 74 3.49 -14.85 11.67
N LYS A 75 3.73 -15.38 12.87
CA LYS A 75 3.46 -16.78 13.21
C LYS A 75 1.97 -17.16 13.21
N GLU A 76 1.09 -16.19 13.48
CA GLU A 76 -0.35 -16.43 13.56
C GLU A 76 -1.09 -16.20 12.24
N VAL A 77 -0.42 -15.64 11.22
CA VAL A 77 -0.97 -15.57 9.88
C VAL A 77 -0.93 -16.95 9.26
N SER A 78 -2.08 -17.51 8.94
CA SER A 78 -2.20 -18.87 8.39
C SER A 78 -2.09 -18.94 6.87
N ASP A 79 -2.39 -17.83 6.17
CA ASP A 79 -2.32 -17.75 4.71
C ASP A 79 -1.05 -17.00 4.27
N PHE A 80 -0.06 -17.77 3.82
CA PHE A 80 1.20 -17.24 3.29
C PHE A 80 1.46 -17.74 1.88
N GLU A 81 1.88 -16.82 1.02
CA GLU A 81 2.44 -17.11 -0.30
C GLU A 81 3.94 -16.79 -0.31
N PHE A 82 4.77 -17.82 -0.51
CA PHE A 82 6.22 -17.65 -0.60
C PHE A 82 6.66 -17.58 -2.06
N THR A 83 7.36 -16.50 -2.40
CA THR A 83 7.91 -16.24 -3.73
C THR A 83 9.40 -16.59 -3.80
N GLN A 84 9.96 -16.71 -5.01
CA GLN A 84 11.39 -16.96 -5.20
C GLN A 84 12.19 -15.64 -5.23
N THR A 85 11.59 -14.58 -5.77
CA THR A 85 12.25 -13.29 -5.98
C THR A 85 11.42 -12.12 -5.46
N MET A 86 12.08 -10.96 -5.29
CA MET A 86 11.39 -9.69 -4.98
C MET A 86 10.46 -9.25 -6.11
N HIS A 87 10.80 -9.54 -7.36
CA HIS A 87 9.94 -9.20 -8.51
C HIS A 87 8.63 -9.99 -8.49
N GLU A 88 8.71 -11.30 -8.24
CA GLU A 88 7.50 -12.12 -8.05
C GLU A 88 6.65 -11.62 -6.89
N ARG A 89 7.27 -11.28 -5.76
CA ARG A 89 6.57 -10.72 -4.60
C ARG A 89 5.77 -9.48 -4.98
N LYS A 90 6.41 -8.51 -5.62
CA LYS A 90 5.77 -7.25 -6.00
C LYS A 90 4.64 -7.45 -7.01
N ALA A 91 4.83 -8.34 -7.98
CA ALA A 91 3.77 -8.72 -8.91
C ALA A 91 2.56 -9.33 -8.17
N LYS A 92 2.82 -10.22 -7.19
CA LYS A 92 1.79 -10.86 -6.38
C LYS A 92 1.01 -9.89 -5.49
N PHE A 93 1.63 -8.82 -4.99
CA PHE A 93 0.94 -7.79 -4.24
C PHE A 93 -0.16 -7.10 -5.03
N LEU A 94 0.01 -6.95 -6.33
CA LEU A 94 -0.94 -6.25 -7.21
C LEU A 94 -1.93 -7.20 -7.89
N GLU A 95 -1.77 -8.51 -7.73
CA GLU A 95 -2.60 -9.50 -8.40
C GLU A 95 -3.97 -9.63 -7.73
N GLY A 96 -5.04 -9.32 -8.48
CA GLY A 96 -6.42 -9.52 -8.05
C GLY A 96 -6.87 -8.66 -6.87
N ILE A 97 -6.19 -7.55 -6.59
CA ILE A 97 -6.60 -6.58 -5.58
C ILE A 97 -7.57 -5.54 -6.16
N ASP A 98 -8.37 -4.95 -5.29
CA ASP A 98 -9.33 -3.88 -5.60
C ASP A 98 -8.78 -2.49 -5.29
N GLY A 99 -7.69 -2.41 -4.52
CA GLY A 99 -7.02 -1.17 -4.16
C GLY A 99 -5.71 -1.40 -3.41
N LEU A 100 -4.91 -0.36 -3.34
CA LEU A 100 -3.63 -0.32 -2.65
C LEU A 100 -3.64 0.80 -1.61
N ILE A 101 -3.16 0.51 -0.40
CA ILE A 101 -2.94 1.50 0.66
C ILE A 101 -1.45 1.51 1.01
N ALA A 102 -0.85 2.69 1.07
CA ALA A 102 0.48 2.89 1.62
C ALA A 102 0.37 3.61 2.97
N LEU A 103 0.82 2.95 4.04
CA LEU A 103 1.06 3.55 5.35
C LEU A 103 2.49 4.09 5.42
N PRO A 104 2.82 4.95 6.40
CA PRO A 104 4.19 5.38 6.62
C PRO A 104 5.18 4.22 6.69
N GLY A 105 6.32 4.38 6.01
CA GLY A 105 7.33 3.34 5.94
C GLY A 105 8.66 3.82 5.39
N GLY A 106 9.64 2.94 5.36
CA GLY A 106 10.97 3.21 4.85
C GLY A 106 11.10 3.09 3.33
N SER A 107 12.35 2.94 2.86
CA SER A 107 12.67 2.84 1.43
C SER A 107 11.97 1.69 0.72
N GLY A 108 11.77 0.54 1.39
CA GLY A 108 11.06 -0.60 0.80
C GLY A 108 9.58 -0.26 0.52
N THR A 109 8.90 0.38 1.48
CA THR A 109 7.52 0.85 1.28
C THR A 109 7.41 1.87 0.15
N LEU A 110 8.38 2.79 0.05
CA LEU A 110 8.43 3.78 -1.04
C LEU A 110 8.73 3.12 -2.39
N GLU A 111 9.62 2.15 -2.43
CA GLU A 111 9.96 1.43 -3.67
C GLU A 111 8.73 0.69 -4.22
N GLU A 112 8.00 -0.04 -3.37
CA GLU A 112 6.77 -0.74 -3.73
C GLU A 112 5.67 0.24 -4.19
N LEU A 113 5.49 1.37 -3.48
CA LEU A 113 4.53 2.42 -3.84
C LEU A 113 4.85 3.07 -5.19
N LEU A 114 6.12 3.45 -5.42
CA LEU A 114 6.54 4.10 -6.66
C LEU A 114 6.48 3.16 -7.85
N GLU A 115 6.72 1.85 -7.66
CA GLU A 115 6.47 0.86 -8.69
C GLU A 115 4.99 0.77 -9.06
N ALA A 116 4.09 0.71 -8.07
CA ALA A 116 2.64 0.70 -8.31
C ALA A 116 2.16 1.96 -9.05
N ILE A 117 2.67 3.14 -8.68
CA ILE A 117 2.43 4.41 -9.38
C ILE A 117 2.94 4.34 -10.83
N THR A 118 4.12 3.77 -11.04
CA THR A 118 4.69 3.61 -12.39
C THR A 118 3.84 2.67 -13.24
N LEU A 119 3.43 1.53 -12.70
CA LEU A 119 2.54 0.60 -13.39
C LEU A 119 1.18 1.23 -13.70
N LYS A 120 0.65 2.05 -12.80
CA LYS A 120 -0.60 2.80 -13.02
C LYS A 120 -0.42 3.83 -14.13
N ARG A 121 0.68 4.59 -14.15
CA ARG A 121 1.02 5.51 -15.23
C ARG A 121 1.07 4.83 -16.60
N LEU A 122 1.48 3.55 -16.64
CA LEU A 122 1.57 2.75 -17.88
C LEU A 122 0.26 2.00 -18.20
N GLY A 123 -0.81 2.18 -17.43
CA GLY A 123 -2.08 1.46 -17.61
C GLY A 123 -2.01 -0.03 -17.26
N LYS A 124 -0.95 -0.48 -16.55
CA LYS A 124 -0.76 -1.88 -16.12
C LYS A 124 -1.35 -2.16 -14.74
N PHE A 125 -1.68 -1.12 -14.01
CA PHE A 125 -2.41 -1.16 -12.74
C PHE A 125 -3.46 -0.04 -12.76
N THR A 126 -4.74 -0.37 -12.55
CA THR A 126 -5.83 0.60 -12.70
C THR A 126 -6.56 0.88 -11.39
N LYS A 127 -6.22 0.15 -10.32
CA LYS A 127 -6.92 0.26 -9.04
C LYS A 127 -6.52 1.53 -8.26
N PRO A 128 -7.36 1.98 -7.32
CA PRO A 128 -7.03 3.10 -6.43
C PRO A 128 -5.72 2.89 -5.66
N ILE A 129 -4.95 3.96 -5.52
CA ILE A 129 -3.78 4.04 -4.64
C ILE A 129 -4.06 5.11 -3.60
N ILE A 130 -4.18 4.70 -2.34
CA ILE A 130 -4.43 5.60 -1.22
C ILE A 130 -3.17 5.68 -0.35
N ILE A 131 -2.75 6.88 -0.05
CA ILE A 131 -1.56 7.17 0.76
C ILE A 131 -2.05 7.77 2.07
N LEU A 132 -1.94 6.98 3.17
CA LEU A 132 -2.32 7.44 4.50
C LEU A 132 -1.20 8.30 5.08
N ASN A 133 -1.46 9.60 5.20
CA ASN A 133 -0.50 10.63 5.55
C ASN A 133 -0.51 10.96 7.05
N THR A 134 -0.49 9.93 7.89
CA THR A 134 -0.42 10.09 9.35
C THR A 134 0.74 10.99 9.73
N ASN A 135 0.47 11.98 10.58
CA ASN A 135 1.45 12.98 11.05
C ASN A 135 2.15 13.76 9.91
N LYS A 136 1.52 13.87 8.75
CA LYS A 136 2.10 14.56 7.58
C LYS A 136 3.42 13.95 7.09
N PHE A 137 3.61 12.66 7.38
CA PHE A 137 4.82 11.91 7.00
C PHE A 137 5.13 11.97 5.50
N TYR A 138 4.08 11.96 4.69
CA TYR A 138 4.19 11.95 3.23
C TYR A 138 4.06 13.33 2.56
N ASP A 139 4.02 14.44 3.32
CA ASP A 139 4.01 15.79 2.72
C ASP A 139 5.18 16.00 1.75
N PRO A 140 6.46 15.63 2.08
CA PRO A 140 7.56 15.75 1.14
C PRO A 140 7.39 14.89 -0.13
N LEU A 141 6.78 13.70 -0.01
CA LEU A 141 6.49 12.87 -1.17
C LEU A 141 5.44 13.52 -2.07
N ASN A 142 4.40 14.10 -1.48
CA ASN A 142 3.38 14.83 -2.23
C ASN A 142 3.98 16.03 -2.97
N GLU A 143 4.88 16.76 -2.34
CA GLU A 143 5.62 17.86 -2.98
C GLU A 143 6.46 17.37 -4.16
N ILE A 144 7.18 16.26 -4.01
CA ILE A 144 7.96 15.66 -5.09
C ILE A 144 7.06 15.23 -6.26
N LEU A 145 5.99 14.49 -5.98
CA LEU A 145 5.08 13.97 -7.02
C LEU A 145 4.34 15.10 -7.76
N THR A 146 3.89 16.13 -7.06
CA THR A 146 3.27 17.31 -7.68
C THR A 146 4.28 18.15 -8.43
N GLY A 147 5.49 18.28 -7.89
CA GLY A 147 6.62 18.95 -8.55
C GLY A 147 6.99 18.30 -9.89
N MET A 148 7.01 16.96 -9.95
CA MET A 148 7.24 16.24 -11.22
C MET A 148 6.22 16.62 -12.29
N VAL A 149 4.98 16.87 -11.93
CA VAL A 149 3.95 17.33 -12.86
C VAL A 149 4.14 18.82 -13.22
N ALA A 150 4.42 19.66 -12.24
CA ALA A 150 4.65 21.09 -12.46
C ALA A 150 5.84 21.35 -13.39
N GLU A 151 6.91 20.57 -13.28
CA GLU A 151 8.11 20.64 -14.13
C GLU A 151 7.97 19.82 -15.44
N ASN A 152 6.79 19.30 -15.76
CA ASN A 152 6.50 18.52 -16.97
C ASN A 152 7.24 17.18 -17.12
N PHE A 153 7.78 16.60 -16.05
CA PHE A 153 8.26 15.20 -16.05
C PHE A 153 7.11 14.20 -16.11
N MET A 154 5.90 14.64 -15.75
CA MET A 154 4.68 13.82 -15.80
C MET A 154 3.52 14.67 -16.32
N ASP A 155 2.57 14.03 -17.04
CA ASP A 155 1.35 14.70 -17.50
C ASP A 155 0.44 15.05 -16.30
N LYS A 156 -0.29 16.19 -16.38
CA LYS A 156 -1.19 16.65 -15.32
C LYS A 156 -2.30 15.64 -14.94
N ARG A 157 -2.68 14.77 -15.85
CA ARG A 157 -3.64 13.67 -15.58
C ARG A 157 -3.13 12.71 -14.52
N HIS A 158 -1.80 12.56 -14.40
CA HIS A 158 -1.18 11.66 -13.43
C HIS A 158 -1.42 12.08 -11.97
N LEU A 159 -1.82 13.33 -11.69
CA LEU A 159 -2.25 13.74 -10.34
C LEU A 159 -3.46 12.95 -9.80
N LYS A 160 -4.20 12.28 -10.69
CA LYS A 160 -5.36 11.44 -10.34
C LYS A 160 -4.99 9.99 -10.02
N MET A 161 -3.71 9.61 -10.12
CA MET A 161 -3.28 8.23 -9.89
C MET A 161 -3.30 7.82 -8.42
N TRP A 162 -3.18 8.79 -7.50
CA TRP A 162 -3.12 8.58 -6.06
C TRP A 162 -4.01 9.57 -5.31
N THR A 163 -4.37 9.22 -4.09
CA THR A 163 -5.10 10.10 -3.18
C THR A 163 -4.42 10.08 -1.81
N PHE A 164 -4.06 11.24 -1.29
CA PHE A 164 -3.60 11.38 0.09
C PHE A 164 -4.80 11.58 1.01
N VAL A 165 -4.79 10.88 2.14
CA VAL A 165 -5.76 11.03 3.23
C VAL A 165 -5.02 11.13 4.55
N ASP A 166 -5.50 11.94 5.48
CA ASP A 166 -4.82 12.15 6.77
C ASP A 166 -5.29 11.15 7.84
N ASP A 167 -6.53 10.69 7.74
CA ASP A 167 -7.17 9.84 8.74
C ASP A 167 -7.58 8.47 8.17
N PRO A 168 -7.44 7.40 8.95
CA PRO A 168 -7.85 6.05 8.56
C PRO A 168 -9.31 5.93 8.11
N GLU A 169 -10.22 6.72 8.68
CA GLU A 169 -11.64 6.73 8.33
C GLU A 169 -11.93 7.18 6.90
N GLN A 170 -11.03 7.99 6.33
CA GLN A 170 -11.19 8.52 4.97
C GLN A 170 -10.80 7.48 3.89
N VAL A 171 -10.06 6.43 4.27
CA VAL A 171 -9.44 5.48 3.33
C VAL A 171 -10.47 4.76 2.47
N LEU A 172 -11.51 4.19 3.08
CA LEU A 172 -12.51 3.42 2.33
C LEU A 172 -13.33 4.30 1.38
N ASP A 173 -13.67 5.50 1.82
CA ASP A 173 -14.38 6.45 0.96
C ASP A 173 -13.49 6.93 -0.19
N ALA A 174 -12.20 7.15 0.06
CA ALA A 174 -11.25 7.48 -0.99
C ALA A 174 -11.11 6.36 -2.03
N ILE A 175 -11.13 5.08 -1.60
CA ILE A 175 -11.14 3.93 -2.52
C ILE A 175 -12.42 3.89 -3.34
N LYS A 176 -13.60 4.04 -2.71
CA LYS A 176 -14.90 3.97 -3.38
C LYS A 176 -15.13 5.10 -4.37
N ASN A 177 -14.60 6.30 -4.06
CA ASN A 177 -14.78 7.50 -4.86
C ASN A 177 -13.61 7.78 -5.82
N ALA A 178 -12.60 6.89 -5.88
CA ALA A 178 -11.50 7.05 -6.79
C ALA A 178 -11.97 7.05 -8.25
N GLU A 179 -11.49 8.00 -9.03
CA GLU A 179 -11.79 8.03 -10.46
C GLU A 179 -11.26 6.77 -11.14
N PRO A 180 -12.04 6.13 -12.05
CA PRO A 180 -11.54 5.03 -12.87
C PRO A 180 -10.28 5.45 -13.63
N TRP A 181 -9.26 4.58 -13.64
CA TRP A 181 -8.03 4.85 -14.37
C TRP A 181 -8.01 4.09 -15.70
N ASP A 182 -7.51 4.76 -16.75
CA ASP A 182 -7.50 4.26 -18.12
C ASP A 182 -6.40 3.19 -18.32
N GLU A 183 -6.77 2.02 -18.82
CA GLU A 183 -5.83 0.96 -19.23
C GLU A 183 -4.92 1.40 -20.39
N ASN A 184 -5.37 2.38 -21.19
CA ASN A 184 -4.58 2.98 -22.26
C ASN A 184 -3.74 4.18 -21.83
N ALA A 185 -3.55 4.38 -20.52
CA ALA A 185 -2.76 5.49 -19.97
C ALA A 185 -1.34 5.58 -20.54
N ILE A 186 -0.81 4.48 -21.07
CA ILE A 186 0.49 4.45 -21.77
C ILE A 186 0.54 5.48 -22.93
N THR A 187 -0.57 5.83 -23.53
CA THR A 187 -0.64 6.80 -24.65
C THR A 187 -0.28 8.21 -24.23
N PHE A 188 -0.39 8.53 -22.96
CA PHE A 188 0.00 9.81 -22.37
C PHE A 188 1.02 9.66 -21.22
N ALA A 189 1.64 8.50 -21.12
CA ALA A 189 2.68 8.27 -20.12
C ALA A 189 3.95 9.11 -20.36
N THR A 190 4.13 9.62 -21.57
CA THR A 190 5.22 10.54 -21.94
C THR A 190 4.64 11.84 -22.48
N ASN A 191 5.12 12.97 -21.95
CA ASN A 191 4.86 14.29 -22.55
C ASN A 191 5.63 14.37 -23.87
N ARG A 192 4.94 14.43 -24.98
CA ARG A 192 5.52 14.66 -26.33
C ARG A 192 4.98 15.95 -26.88
#